data_491b15001b32131480eff5a090d81fed
#
_entry.id   491b15001b32131480eff5a090d81fed
#
_cell.length_a   1.000
_cell.length_b   1.000
_cell.length_c   1.000
_cell.angle_alpha   90.00
_cell.angle_beta   90.00
_cell.angle_gamma   90.00
#
_symmetry.space_group_name_H-M   'P 1'
#
loop_
_entity.id
_entity.type
_entity.pdbx_description
1 polymer ?
#
loop_
_entity_poly.entity_id
_entity_poly.type
_entity_poly.pdbx_seq_one_letter_code
_entity_poly.pdbx_strand_id
1 'polypeptide(L)'
;MLNIFVNTWGNYNENGADGGEWITLPMDSEELEKTLANIAAAMGDTDPEWAIHDYEWTTEIDLDEINELDSILELNEYCNELARLDEWEAEEIAAAVEAYGYTFAEAYERQQRGCFIFYRGMDMEEVAEEIVNDCYFTKDTPDILTRYFDYEAFARDLSFDGYTETKYGVICDN
;
A
#
# COMPACT_ATOMS: atom_id res chain seq x y z
N MET A 1 8.82 -4.72 -3.22
CA MET A 1 9.38 -5.91 -2.57
C MET A 1 9.65 -5.58 -1.12
N LEU A 2 9.62 -6.56 -0.23
CA LEU A 2 9.83 -6.42 1.20
C LEU A 2 11.05 -7.23 1.62
N ASN A 3 12.03 -6.58 2.24
CA ASN A 3 13.12 -7.26 2.93
C ASN A 3 12.74 -7.41 4.39
N ILE A 4 12.89 -8.59 4.96
CA ILE A 4 12.67 -8.85 6.39
C ILE A 4 13.88 -9.53 7.00
N PHE A 5 14.26 -9.12 8.21
CA PHE A 5 15.27 -9.80 9.00
C PHE A 5 14.58 -10.81 9.91
N VAL A 6 14.80 -12.09 9.63
CA VAL A 6 14.16 -13.20 10.35
C VAL A 6 15.13 -13.90 11.27
N ASN A 7 14.63 -14.29 12.44
CA ASN A 7 15.33 -15.13 13.40
C ASN A 7 14.33 -16.06 14.07
N THR A 8 14.78 -17.09 14.79
CA THR A 8 13.91 -17.84 15.67
C THR A 8 13.99 -17.31 17.10
N TRP A 9 12.90 -17.37 17.85
CA TRP A 9 12.89 -16.97 19.25
C TRP A 9 13.92 -17.75 20.08
N GLY A 10 14.10 -19.03 19.78
CA GLY A 10 15.11 -19.87 20.44
C GLY A 10 16.52 -19.31 20.24
N ASN A 11 16.90 -19.05 19.00
CA ASN A 11 18.23 -18.50 18.69
C ASN A 11 18.39 -17.07 19.22
N TYR A 12 17.38 -16.22 19.06
CA TYR A 12 17.45 -14.82 19.52
C TYR A 12 17.66 -14.71 21.03
N ASN A 13 16.99 -15.54 21.82
CA ASN A 13 17.13 -15.56 23.28
C ASN A 13 18.53 -16.00 23.73
N GLU A 14 19.20 -16.84 22.97
CA GLU A 14 20.53 -17.37 23.30
C GLU A 14 21.66 -16.51 22.73
N ASN A 15 21.51 -16.01 21.50
CA ASN A 15 22.57 -15.41 20.70
C ASN A 15 22.26 -13.98 20.22
N GLY A 16 21.08 -13.43 20.54
CA GLY A 16 20.66 -12.12 20.06
C GLY A 16 20.40 -12.15 18.54
N ALA A 17 20.86 -11.13 17.84
CA ALA A 17 20.70 -11.03 16.39
C ALA A 17 21.63 -11.99 15.60
N ASP A 18 22.62 -12.61 16.25
CA ASP A 18 23.54 -13.52 15.58
C ASP A 18 22.79 -14.76 15.06
N GLY A 19 23.05 -15.09 13.78
CA GLY A 19 22.40 -16.23 13.10
C GLY A 19 21.09 -15.89 12.41
N GLY A 20 20.50 -14.71 12.65
CA GLY A 20 19.38 -14.23 11.83
C GLY A 20 19.85 -13.87 10.43
N GLU A 21 18.92 -13.91 9.46
CA GLU A 21 19.22 -13.62 8.06
C GLU A 21 18.16 -12.68 7.45
N TRP A 22 18.61 -11.86 6.51
CA TRP A 22 17.72 -11.07 5.65
C TRP A 22 17.21 -11.95 4.50
N ILE A 23 15.88 -11.93 4.30
CA ILE A 23 15.24 -12.54 3.14
C ILE A 23 14.40 -11.51 2.42
N THR A 24 14.25 -11.67 1.11
CA THR A 24 13.47 -10.75 0.25
C THR A 24 12.20 -11.44 -0.23
N LEU A 25 11.05 -10.82 0.01
CA LEU A 25 9.74 -11.26 -0.46
C LEU A 25 9.26 -10.41 -1.65
N PRO A 26 8.50 -10.97 -2.60
CA PRO A 26 8.04 -12.35 -2.61
C PRO A 26 9.08 -13.34 -3.11
N MET A 27 8.92 -14.58 -2.68
CA MET A 27 9.62 -15.76 -3.20
C MET A 27 8.59 -16.80 -3.67
N ASP A 28 9.04 -17.77 -4.49
CA ASP A 28 8.26 -18.98 -4.70
C ASP A 28 8.06 -19.71 -3.36
N SER A 29 6.87 -20.29 -3.14
CA SER A 29 6.51 -20.90 -1.85
C SER A 29 7.46 -22.04 -1.46
N GLU A 30 7.89 -22.87 -2.42
CA GLU A 30 8.84 -23.98 -2.17
C GLU A 30 10.25 -23.42 -1.85
N GLU A 31 10.64 -22.32 -2.50
CA GLU A 31 11.90 -21.62 -2.22
C GLU A 31 11.90 -20.99 -0.84
N LEU A 32 10.79 -20.35 -0.44
CA LEU A 32 10.63 -19.78 0.89
C LEU A 32 10.73 -20.83 1.99
N GLU A 33 9.98 -21.93 1.87
CA GLU A 33 10.02 -23.04 2.83
C GLU A 33 11.43 -23.59 2.97
N LYS A 34 12.13 -23.79 1.86
CA LYS A 34 13.50 -24.28 1.84
C LYS A 34 14.48 -23.28 2.47
N THR A 35 14.30 -22.00 2.22
CA THR A 35 15.12 -20.93 2.79
C THR A 35 14.98 -20.90 4.30
N LEU A 36 13.74 -20.89 4.80
CA LEU A 36 13.46 -20.92 6.23
C LEU A 36 14.01 -22.20 6.90
N ALA A 37 13.83 -23.37 6.26
CA ALA A 37 14.38 -24.62 6.77
C ALA A 37 15.92 -24.60 6.85
N ASN A 38 16.61 -23.99 5.89
CA ASN A 38 18.07 -23.86 5.91
C ASN A 38 18.54 -22.93 7.03
N ILE A 39 17.85 -21.82 7.24
CA ILE A 39 18.14 -20.86 8.33
C ILE A 39 17.97 -21.56 9.69
N ALA A 40 16.83 -22.23 9.92
CA ALA A 40 16.59 -22.99 11.15
C ALA A 40 17.64 -24.07 11.40
N ALA A 41 18.01 -24.82 10.35
CA ALA A 41 19.05 -25.85 10.43
C ALA A 41 20.44 -25.27 10.79
N ALA A 42 20.80 -24.10 10.26
CA ALA A 42 22.03 -23.40 10.59
C ALA A 42 22.10 -22.96 12.07
N MET A 43 20.94 -22.60 12.65
CA MET A 43 20.78 -22.28 14.06
C MET A 43 20.71 -23.53 14.97
N GLY A 44 20.50 -24.72 14.38
CA GLY A 44 20.27 -25.97 15.13
C GLY A 44 18.86 -26.05 15.73
N ASP A 45 17.94 -25.20 15.28
CA ASP A 45 16.55 -25.16 15.76
C ASP A 45 15.72 -26.19 14.99
N THR A 46 15.10 -27.12 15.71
CA THR A 46 14.29 -28.21 15.13
C THR A 46 12.78 -27.97 15.18
N ASP A 47 12.34 -26.92 15.90
CA ASP A 47 10.95 -26.51 16.02
C ASP A 47 10.87 -24.98 16.03
N PRO A 48 11.19 -24.33 14.90
CA PRO A 48 11.41 -22.89 14.85
C PRO A 48 10.12 -22.10 15.04
N GLU A 49 10.12 -21.23 16.04
CA GLU A 49 9.15 -20.15 16.20
C GLU A 49 9.78 -18.87 15.61
N TRP A 50 9.28 -18.46 14.46
CA TRP A 50 9.84 -17.33 13.71
C TRP A 50 9.42 -15.98 14.30
N ALA A 51 10.37 -15.03 14.23
CA ALA A 51 10.15 -13.61 14.52
C ALA A 51 10.81 -12.73 13.45
N ILE A 52 10.15 -11.61 13.16
CA ILE A 52 10.66 -10.57 12.26
C ILE A 52 11.18 -9.43 13.13
N HIS A 53 12.50 -9.22 13.14
CA HIS A 53 13.12 -8.22 14.02
C HIS A 53 13.40 -6.88 13.34
N ASP A 54 13.41 -6.87 12.00
CA ASP A 54 13.57 -5.65 11.21
C ASP A 54 12.98 -5.85 9.81
N TYR A 55 12.63 -4.76 9.14
CA TYR A 55 12.10 -4.82 7.77
C TYR A 55 12.40 -3.55 6.99
N GLU A 56 12.43 -3.69 5.65
CA GLU A 56 12.63 -2.60 4.72
C GLU A 56 11.76 -2.81 3.48
N TRP A 57 10.86 -1.88 3.20
CA TRP A 57 10.19 -1.82 1.92
C TRP A 57 11.13 -1.25 0.84
N THR A 58 11.27 -1.96 -0.28
CA THR A 58 12.09 -1.52 -1.43
C THR A 58 11.25 -0.83 -2.50
N THR A 59 10.00 -0.50 -2.19
CA THR A 59 9.09 0.27 -3.04
C THR A 59 8.98 1.69 -2.49
N GLU A 60 8.64 2.66 -3.35
CA GLU A 60 8.35 4.03 -2.92
C GLU A 60 6.97 4.16 -2.22
N ILE A 61 6.24 3.06 -2.16
CA ILE A 61 4.90 2.98 -1.56
C ILE A 61 5.07 2.54 -0.11
N ASP A 62 4.71 3.43 0.82
CA ASP A 62 4.60 3.06 2.23
C ASP A 62 3.33 2.23 2.43
N LEU A 63 3.53 1.00 2.84
CA LEU A 63 2.48 0.05 3.16
C LEU A 63 2.44 -0.20 4.66
N ASP A 64 1.66 -1.20 5.07
CA ASP A 64 1.45 -1.53 6.47
C ASP A 64 2.76 -1.72 7.26
N GLU A 65 2.72 -1.39 8.54
CA GLU A 65 3.78 -1.75 9.48
C GLU A 65 3.84 -3.27 9.63
N ILE A 66 5.05 -3.82 9.57
CA ILE A 66 5.31 -5.23 9.80
C ILE A 66 5.60 -5.46 11.28
N ASN A 67 4.86 -6.38 11.89
CA ASN A 67 5.03 -6.73 13.29
C ASN A 67 5.94 -7.94 13.48
N GLU A 68 6.54 -8.04 14.65
CA GLU A 68 7.48 -9.10 15.01
C GLU A 68 6.89 -10.52 14.90
N LEU A 69 5.58 -10.65 15.11
CA LEU A 69 4.85 -11.92 15.09
C LEU A 69 4.05 -12.18 13.80
N ASP A 70 4.22 -11.34 12.78
CA ASP A 70 3.51 -11.53 11.52
C ASP A 70 3.96 -12.82 10.83
N SER A 71 3.02 -13.48 10.17
CA SER A 71 3.29 -14.70 9.44
C SER A 71 4.12 -14.42 8.18
N ILE A 72 5.32 -14.95 8.11
CA ILE A 72 6.20 -14.81 6.94
C ILE A 72 5.52 -15.38 5.67
N LEU A 73 4.70 -16.43 5.80
CA LEU A 73 3.98 -17.02 4.68
C LEU A 73 2.88 -16.07 4.17
N GLU A 74 2.10 -15.48 5.09
CA GLU A 74 1.06 -14.50 4.73
C GLU A 74 1.68 -13.24 4.13
N LEU A 75 2.81 -12.76 4.66
CA LEU A 75 3.57 -11.65 4.07
C LEU A 75 4.08 -11.98 2.67
N ASN A 76 4.49 -13.22 2.43
CA ASN A 76 4.90 -13.64 1.09
C ASN A 76 3.74 -13.64 0.09
N GLU A 77 2.56 -14.10 0.50
CA GLU A 77 1.35 -14.02 -0.32
C GLU A 77 0.97 -12.57 -0.60
N TYR A 78 1.00 -11.72 0.41
CA TYR A 78 0.79 -10.28 0.32
C TYR A 78 1.75 -9.62 -0.69
N CYS A 79 3.06 -9.91 -0.60
CA CYS A 79 4.05 -9.40 -1.54
C CYS A 79 3.85 -9.95 -2.97
N ASN A 80 3.33 -11.18 -3.11
CA ASN A 80 2.97 -11.74 -4.41
C ASN A 80 1.80 -10.99 -5.07
N GLU A 81 0.77 -10.61 -4.30
CA GLU A 81 -0.33 -9.80 -4.81
C GLU A 81 0.15 -8.41 -5.21
N LEU A 82 0.97 -7.75 -4.37
CA LEU A 82 1.61 -6.48 -4.71
C LEU A 82 2.40 -6.54 -6.02
N ALA A 83 3.16 -7.62 -6.23
CA ALA A 83 3.98 -7.76 -7.43
C ALA A 83 3.18 -7.95 -8.73
N ARG A 84 1.88 -8.25 -8.63
CA ARG A 84 0.96 -8.39 -9.77
C ARG A 84 0.30 -7.09 -10.17
N LEU A 85 0.25 -6.12 -9.26
CA LEU A 85 -0.37 -4.83 -9.50
C LEU A 85 0.48 -4.02 -10.50
N ASP A 86 -0.21 -3.31 -11.37
CA ASP A 86 0.47 -2.27 -12.13
C ASP A 86 0.70 -1.02 -11.26
N GLU A 87 1.46 -0.06 -11.79
CA GLU A 87 1.83 1.14 -11.03
C GLU A 87 0.60 1.97 -10.61
N TRP A 88 -0.44 2.03 -11.47
CA TRP A 88 -1.68 2.73 -11.16
C TRP A 88 -2.44 2.06 -10.00
N GLU A 89 -2.64 0.75 -10.10
CA GLU A 89 -3.33 -0.04 -9.08
C GLU A 89 -2.62 0.04 -7.72
N ALA A 90 -1.30 -0.02 -7.74
CA ALA A 90 -0.49 0.08 -6.53
C ALA A 90 -0.59 1.46 -5.87
N GLU A 91 -0.55 2.55 -6.65
CA GLU A 91 -0.71 3.90 -6.14
C GLU A 91 -2.14 4.19 -5.64
N GLU A 92 -3.18 3.65 -6.30
CA GLU A 92 -4.57 3.75 -5.84
C GLU A 92 -4.75 3.11 -4.47
N ILE A 93 -4.20 1.89 -4.27
CA ILE A 93 -4.22 1.21 -2.99
C ILE A 93 -3.45 2.00 -1.93
N ALA A 94 -2.26 2.49 -2.25
CA ALA A 94 -1.45 3.28 -1.33
C ALA A 94 -2.14 4.61 -0.95
N ALA A 95 -2.84 5.25 -1.90
CA ALA A 95 -3.66 6.41 -1.63
C ALA A 95 -4.81 6.09 -0.66
N ALA A 96 -5.46 4.93 -0.81
CA ALA A 96 -6.53 4.49 0.09
C ALA A 96 -6.02 4.19 1.50
N VAL A 97 -4.86 3.54 1.63
CA VAL A 97 -4.19 3.31 2.92
C VAL A 97 -3.87 4.64 3.60
N GLU A 98 -3.27 5.61 2.88
CA GLU A 98 -2.92 6.92 3.41
C GLU A 98 -4.17 7.73 3.82
N ALA A 99 -5.19 7.76 2.96
CA ALA A 99 -6.38 8.60 3.16
C ALA A 99 -7.30 8.10 4.28
N TYR A 100 -7.49 6.77 4.36
CA TYR A 100 -8.53 6.18 5.20
C TYR A 100 -7.99 5.29 6.33
N GLY A 101 -6.69 5.01 6.34
CA GLY A 101 -6.06 4.11 7.32
C GLY A 101 -6.48 2.65 7.14
N TYR A 102 -6.84 2.25 5.92
CA TYR A 102 -7.10 0.85 5.60
C TYR A 102 -5.81 0.04 5.68
N THR A 103 -5.95 -1.24 6.04
CA THR A 103 -4.88 -2.20 5.77
C THR A 103 -4.77 -2.40 4.25
N PHE A 104 -3.62 -2.89 3.79
CA PHE A 104 -3.49 -3.25 2.36
C PHE A 104 -4.59 -4.22 1.90
N ALA A 105 -4.87 -5.24 2.70
CA ALA A 105 -5.87 -6.24 2.33
C ALA A 105 -7.27 -5.63 2.15
N GLU A 106 -7.66 -4.70 3.03
CA GLU A 106 -8.93 -3.98 2.92
C GLU A 106 -8.94 -3.06 1.69
N ALA A 107 -7.87 -2.30 1.46
CA ALA A 107 -7.74 -1.41 0.30
C ALA A 107 -7.74 -2.21 -1.01
N TYR A 108 -7.00 -3.31 -1.08
CA TYR A 108 -6.96 -4.20 -2.24
C TYR A 108 -8.34 -4.79 -2.56
N GLU A 109 -9.05 -5.31 -1.55
CA GLU A 109 -10.40 -5.86 -1.74
C GLU A 109 -11.39 -4.79 -2.26
N ARG A 110 -11.32 -3.58 -1.73
CA ARG A 110 -12.15 -2.46 -2.15
C ARG A 110 -11.82 -2.01 -3.56
N GLN A 111 -10.54 -1.93 -3.89
CA GLN A 111 -10.06 -1.60 -5.24
C GLN A 111 -10.56 -2.63 -6.27
N GLN A 112 -10.46 -3.93 -5.98
CA GLN A 112 -10.98 -5.00 -6.85
C GLN A 112 -12.49 -4.92 -7.07
N ARG A 113 -13.23 -4.32 -6.15
CA ARG A 113 -14.68 -4.04 -6.26
C ARG A 113 -14.99 -2.75 -6.98
N GLY A 114 -13.98 -1.93 -7.32
CA GLY A 114 -14.18 -0.63 -7.94
C GLY A 114 -14.79 0.40 -7.00
N CYS A 115 -14.46 0.34 -5.71
CA CYS A 115 -15.00 1.26 -4.71
C CYS A 115 -14.33 2.64 -4.75
N PHE A 116 -13.17 2.78 -5.39
CA PHE A 116 -12.45 4.04 -5.40
C PHE A 116 -12.66 4.83 -6.69
N ILE A 117 -12.67 6.15 -6.55
CA ILE A 117 -12.44 7.09 -7.63
C ILE A 117 -11.06 7.71 -7.35
N PHE A 118 -10.11 7.51 -8.25
CA PHE A 118 -8.73 7.94 -8.04
C PHE A 118 -8.24 8.83 -9.19
N TYR A 119 -7.79 10.03 -8.83
CA TYR A 119 -7.19 11.02 -9.74
C TYR A 119 -5.69 11.08 -9.49
N ARG A 120 -4.97 10.22 -10.19
CA ARG A 120 -3.52 10.02 -10.03
C ARG A 120 -2.74 11.31 -10.30
N GLY A 121 -1.93 11.73 -9.34
CA GLY A 121 -1.01 12.86 -9.46
C GLY A 121 -1.66 14.23 -9.53
N MET A 122 -2.98 14.32 -9.33
CA MET A 122 -3.72 15.59 -9.30
C MET A 122 -3.88 16.11 -7.87
N ASP A 123 -3.86 17.42 -7.72
CA ASP A 123 -4.29 18.08 -6.50
C ASP A 123 -5.81 18.31 -6.50
N MET A 124 -6.34 18.76 -5.36
CA MET A 124 -7.79 18.93 -5.19
C MET A 124 -8.39 19.99 -6.12
N GLU A 125 -7.63 21.03 -6.50
CA GLU A 125 -8.10 22.09 -7.41
C GLU A 125 -8.15 21.58 -8.85
N GLU A 126 -7.15 20.79 -9.28
CA GLU A 126 -7.13 20.14 -10.59
C GLU A 126 -8.29 19.15 -10.75
N VAL A 127 -8.60 18.37 -9.70
CA VAL A 127 -9.78 17.47 -9.68
C VAL A 127 -11.08 18.25 -9.73
N ALA A 128 -11.18 19.35 -9.01
CA ALA A 128 -12.35 20.24 -9.06
C ALA A 128 -12.55 20.80 -10.47
N GLU A 129 -11.48 21.19 -11.16
CA GLU A 129 -11.53 21.69 -12.54
C GLU A 129 -12.00 20.57 -13.48
N GLU A 130 -11.45 19.36 -13.37
CA GLU A 130 -11.85 18.22 -14.21
C GLU A 130 -13.32 17.87 -14.02
N ILE A 131 -13.77 17.70 -12.76
CA ILE A 131 -15.18 17.38 -12.47
C ILE A 131 -16.14 18.46 -13.00
N VAL A 132 -15.80 19.73 -12.82
CA VAL A 132 -16.66 20.83 -13.28
C VAL A 132 -16.74 20.87 -14.80
N ASN A 133 -15.61 20.69 -15.48
CA ASN A 133 -15.57 20.69 -16.94
C ASN A 133 -16.29 19.48 -17.56
N ASP A 134 -16.20 18.31 -16.94
CA ASP A 134 -16.79 17.10 -17.47
C ASP A 134 -18.27 16.93 -17.11
N CYS A 135 -18.67 17.36 -15.92
CA CYS A 135 -20.02 17.09 -15.41
C CYS A 135 -20.97 18.28 -15.44
N TYR A 136 -20.45 19.51 -15.32
CA TYR A 136 -21.31 20.70 -15.13
C TYR A 136 -21.24 21.68 -16.30
N PHE A 137 -20.08 21.83 -16.94
CA PHE A 137 -19.96 22.70 -18.10
C PHE A 137 -20.29 21.94 -19.38
N THR A 138 -21.02 22.61 -20.25
CA THR A 138 -21.36 22.10 -21.57
C THR A 138 -20.91 23.11 -22.61
N LYS A 139 -20.94 22.72 -23.89
CA LYS A 139 -20.67 23.64 -25.01
C LYS A 139 -21.61 24.87 -25.07
N ASP A 140 -22.74 24.80 -24.36
CA ASP A 140 -23.72 25.88 -24.28
C ASP A 140 -23.54 26.74 -23.00
N THR A 141 -22.57 26.40 -22.15
CA THR A 141 -22.25 27.16 -20.93
C THR A 141 -21.62 28.50 -21.32
N PRO A 142 -22.17 29.63 -20.87
CA PRO A 142 -21.61 30.95 -21.19
C PRO A 142 -20.16 31.10 -20.67
N ASP A 143 -19.25 31.63 -21.51
CA ASP A 143 -17.83 31.85 -21.15
C ASP A 143 -17.63 32.65 -19.84
N ILE A 144 -18.58 33.51 -19.50
CA ILE A 144 -18.53 34.28 -18.28
C ILE A 144 -18.59 33.38 -17.03
N LEU A 145 -19.35 32.28 -17.07
CA LEU A 145 -19.48 31.35 -15.96
C LEU A 145 -18.21 30.50 -15.82
N THR A 146 -17.65 30.02 -16.90
CA THR A 146 -16.41 29.23 -16.88
C THR A 146 -15.23 30.07 -16.38
N ARG A 147 -15.16 31.36 -16.80
CA ARG A 147 -14.06 32.25 -16.45
C ARG A 147 -14.03 32.66 -14.97
N TYR A 148 -15.19 32.77 -14.34
CA TYR A 148 -15.33 33.25 -12.96
C TYR A 148 -15.79 32.16 -12.01
N PHE A 149 -15.70 30.89 -12.40
CA PHE A 149 -15.97 29.77 -11.51
C PHE A 149 -14.89 29.71 -10.42
N ASP A 150 -15.31 29.50 -9.20
CA ASP A 150 -14.42 29.40 -8.02
C ASP A 150 -14.05 27.93 -7.77
N TYR A 151 -13.01 27.46 -8.45
CA TYR A 151 -12.54 26.07 -8.32
C TYR A 151 -12.00 25.78 -6.92
N GLU A 152 -11.35 26.76 -6.27
CA GLU A 152 -10.86 26.61 -4.89
C GLU A 152 -12.01 26.34 -3.91
N ALA A 153 -13.12 27.08 -4.06
CA ALA A 153 -14.32 26.86 -3.23
C ALA A 153 -14.93 25.48 -3.51
N PHE A 154 -15.01 25.05 -4.78
CA PHE A 154 -15.54 23.75 -5.15
C PHE A 154 -14.64 22.61 -4.67
N ALA A 155 -13.32 22.74 -4.79
CA ALA A 155 -12.32 21.80 -4.26
C ALA A 155 -12.50 21.58 -2.75
N ARG A 156 -12.70 22.67 -2.01
CA ARG A 156 -12.99 22.58 -0.57
C ARG A 156 -14.31 21.84 -0.30
N ASP A 157 -15.33 22.05 -1.11
CA ASP A 157 -16.61 21.34 -0.95
C ASP A 157 -16.45 19.84 -1.26
N LEU A 158 -15.64 19.46 -2.26
CA LEU A 158 -15.29 18.05 -2.54
C LEU A 158 -14.65 17.34 -1.34
N SER A 159 -13.85 18.06 -0.55
CA SER A 159 -13.26 17.46 0.66
C SER A 159 -14.31 17.08 1.73
N PHE A 160 -15.46 17.74 1.75
CA PHE A 160 -16.59 17.34 2.60
C PHE A 160 -17.42 16.21 2.00
N ASP A 161 -17.32 15.99 0.69
CA ASP A 161 -17.97 14.90 -0.04
C ASP A 161 -17.11 13.61 -0.11
N GLY A 162 -16.02 13.56 0.69
CA GLY A 162 -15.21 12.35 0.86
C GLY A 162 -13.95 12.28 -0.02
N TYR A 163 -13.69 13.31 -0.84
CA TYR A 163 -12.43 13.37 -1.58
C TYR A 163 -11.28 13.74 -0.65
N THR A 164 -10.21 13.00 -0.70
CA THR A 164 -9.03 13.18 0.15
C THR A 164 -7.78 13.28 -0.71
N GLU A 165 -6.99 14.33 -0.50
CA GLU A 165 -5.70 14.50 -1.17
C GLU A 165 -4.62 13.71 -0.45
N THR A 166 -3.81 12.98 -1.22
CA THR A 166 -2.68 12.17 -0.76
C THR A 166 -1.43 12.51 -1.58
N LYS A 167 -0.30 11.98 -1.21
CA LYS A 167 0.94 12.15 -2.01
C LYS A 167 0.87 11.49 -3.40
N TYR A 168 -0.10 10.61 -3.65
CA TYR A 168 -0.30 9.92 -4.92
C TYR A 168 -1.34 10.60 -5.82
N GLY A 169 -2.12 11.52 -5.27
CA GLY A 169 -3.24 12.17 -5.93
C GLY A 169 -4.46 12.26 -5.03
N VAL A 170 -5.63 12.50 -5.61
CA VAL A 170 -6.90 12.61 -4.87
C VAL A 170 -7.69 11.32 -5.00
N ILE A 171 -8.21 10.82 -3.88
CA ILE A 171 -9.02 9.60 -3.83
C ILE A 171 -10.36 9.85 -3.12
N CYS A 172 -11.41 9.17 -3.60
CA CYS A 172 -12.72 9.12 -2.96
C CYS A 172 -13.16 7.66 -2.85
N ASP A 173 -13.66 7.27 -1.67
CA ASP A 173 -14.22 5.94 -1.41
C ASP A 173 -15.75 6.01 -1.54
N ASN A 174 -16.34 5.21 -2.46
CA ASN A 174 -17.77 5.15 -2.78
C ASN A 174 -18.48 3.94 -2.17
#